data_5d80cb784b9c7ba1f8b17351a4cb3d8f
#
_entry.id   5d80cb784b9c7ba1f8b17351a4cb3d8f
#
_cell.length_a   1.000
_cell.length_b   1.000
_cell.length_c   1.000
_cell.angle_alpha   90.00
_cell.angle_beta   90.00
_cell.angle_gamma   90.00
#
_symmetry.space_group_name_H-M   'P 1'
#
loop_
_entity.id
_entity.type
_entity.pdbx_description
1 polymer ?
#
loop_
_entity_poly.entity_id
_entity_poly.type
_entity_poly.pdbx_seq_one_letter_code
_entity_poly.pdbx_strand_id
1 'polypeptide(L)'
;MKTKLFLVTPPFTQLNTPYPATAYIKGFLNTKNIDSVQADLGIEVILALFSKKGLGDLFEASSVASQIETWSENARRILALQDEYVKTIDSVIAFLQGKNPTLALQICQEDFLPEASRFAQLEELDWAFGTMGTQDKAKHLATLYLEDISDFIVECIDPNFGFSRYAERLGRSANSFDELYTALQQQPTYIDTLLLSILKVKIETIQPN
;
A
#
# COMPACT_ATOMS: atom_id res chain seq x y z
N MET A 1 -15.72 -19.46 29.53
CA MET A 1 -15.15 -19.30 28.17
C MET A 1 -13.70 -18.88 28.32
N LYS A 2 -12.77 -19.43 27.54
CA LYS A 2 -11.37 -19.00 27.56
C LYS A 2 -11.26 -17.76 26.68
N THR A 3 -10.82 -16.64 27.22
CA THR A 3 -10.68 -15.38 26.47
C THR A 3 -9.66 -15.52 25.36
N LYS A 4 -10.01 -15.12 24.15
CA LYS A 4 -9.14 -15.08 22.96
C LYS A 4 -9.18 -13.68 22.37
N LEU A 5 -8.03 -13.00 22.36
CA LEU A 5 -7.90 -11.63 21.87
C LEU A 5 -7.33 -11.60 20.46
N PHE A 6 -7.82 -10.66 19.64
CA PHE A 6 -7.26 -10.35 18.34
C PHE A 6 -6.62 -8.96 18.36
N LEU A 7 -5.31 -8.91 18.15
CA LEU A 7 -4.50 -7.69 18.15
C LEU A 7 -4.21 -7.29 16.71
N VAL A 8 -4.56 -6.06 16.34
CA VAL A 8 -4.46 -5.57 14.96
C VAL A 8 -3.57 -4.34 14.90
N THR A 9 -2.60 -4.35 13.98
CA THR A 9 -1.94 -3.14 13.50
C THR A 9 -2.75 -2.60 12.31
N PRO A 10 -3.31 -1.39 12.40
CA PRO A 10 -4.13 -0.82 11.31
C PRO A 10 -3.29 -0.35 10.13
N PRO A 11 -3.92 -0.11 8.95
CA PRO A 11 -3.25 0.43 7.79
C PRO A 11 -2.66 1.82 8.00
N PHE A 12 -1.76 2.10 7.14
CA PHE A 12 -0.84 3.19 6.85
C PHE A 12 0.15 3.50 7.97
N THR A 13 0.45 2.49 8.80
CA THR A 13 1.70 2.46 9.58
C THR A 13 2.90 2.20 8.66
N GLN A 14 4.12 2.45 9.16
CA GLN A 14 5.33 2.21 8.37
C GLN A 14 5.43 0.77 7.88
N LEU A 15 5.64 0.60 6.56
CA LEU A 15 5.81 -0.73 5.94
C LEU A 15 7.23 -1.27 6.07
N ASN A 16 8.23 -0.40 6.22
CA ASN A 16 9.64 -0.76 6.28
C ASN A 16 10.12 -1.14 7.69
N THR A 17 9.29 -0.91 8.71
CA THR A 17 9.65 -1.22 10.10
C THR A 17 8.45 -1.84 10.80
N PRO A 18 8.59 -3.04 11.42
CA PRO A 18 7.50 -3.65 12.16
C PRO A 18 7.01 -2.73 13.28
N TYR A 19 5.70 -2.51 13.37
CA TYR A 19 5.11 -1.74 14.46
C TYR A 19 5.10 -2.59 15.73
N PRO A 20 5.84 -2.22 16.78
CA PRO A 20 6.15 -3.16 17.87
C PRO A 20 5.01 -3.38 18.87
N ALA A 21 3.98 -2.51 18.89
CA ALA A 21 2.96 -2.51 19.93
C ALA A 21 2.24 -3.86 20.04
N THR A 22 1.78 -4.44 18.95
CA THR A 22 1.06 -5.71 18.96
C THR A 22 1.93 -6.87 19.43
N ALA A 23 3.23 -6.86 19.12
CA ALA A 23 4.19 -7.86 19.58
C ALA A 23 4.42 -7.78 21.10
N TYR A 24 4.61 -6.56 21.65
CA TYR A 24 4.77 -6.35 23.09
C TYR A 24 3.50 -6.72 23.86
N ILE A 25 2.31 -6.31 23.37
CA ILE A 25 1.03 -6.67 24.01
C ILE A 25 0.85 -8.19 23.98
N LYS A 26 1.11 -8.85 22.85
CA LYS A 26 1.04 -10.31 22.76
C LYS A 26 2.01 -10.99 23.72
N GLY A 27 3.26 -10.52 23.80
CA GLY A 27 4.24 -11.01 24.74
C GLY A 27 3.75 -10.91 26.19
N PHE A 28 3.19 -9.78 26.59
CA PHE A 28 2.61 -9.58 27.91
C PHE A 28 1.41 -10.54 28.16
N LEU A 29 0.48 -10.65 27.21
CA LEU A 29 -0.69 -11.55 27.32
C LEU A 29 -0.26 -13.01 27.51
N ASN A 30 0.80 -13.45 26.83
CA ASN A 30 1.37 -14.79 27.01
C ASN A 30 1.83 -15.02 28.44
N THR A 31 2.41 -14.01 29.14
CA THR A 31 2.80 -14.14 30.56
C THR A 31 1.59 -14.30 31.52
N LYS A 32 0.40 -13.91 31.04
CA LYS A 32 -0.87 -14.02 31.79
C LYS A 32 -1.71 -15.22 31.34
N ASN A 33 -1.19 -16.10 30.49
CA ASN A 33 -1.90 -17.23 29.89
C ASN A 33 -3.22 -16.83 29.18
N ILE A 34 -3.25 -15.62 28.62
CA ILE A 34 -4.37 -15.12 27.79
C ILE A 34 -4.05 -15.45 26.33
N ASP A 35 -4.93 -16.21 25.69
CA ASP A 35 -4.78 -16.57 24.28
C ASP A 35 -4.95 -15.33 23.39
N SER A 36 -4.02 -15.13 22.45
CA SER A 36 -4.06 -13.97 21.56
C SER A 36 -3.45 -14.27 20.20
N VAL A 37 -4.04 -13.69 19.17
CA VAL A 37 -3.56 -13.71 17.78
C VAL A 37 -3.26 -12.28 17.36
N GLN A 38 -2.20 -12.07 16.58
CA GLN A 38 -1.90 -10.75 16.01
C GLN A 38 -1.90 -10.81 14.49
N ALA A 39 -2.28 -9.69 13.87
CA ALA A 39 -2.16 -9.46 12.44
C ALA A 39 -1.74 -8.02 12.16
N ASP A 40 -0.97 -7.84 11.10
CA ASP A 40 -0.64 -6.54 10.54
C ASP A 40 -1.51 -6.31 9.29
N LEU A 41 -2.64 -5.62 9.48
CA LEU A 41 -3.56 -5.33 8.39
C LEU A 41 -3.02 -4.24 7.47
N GLY A 42 -2.04 -3.43 7.92
CA GLY A 42 -1.35 -2.49 7.05
C GLY A 42 -0.62 -3.20 5.91
N ILE A 43 0.20 -4.19 6.25
CA ILE A 43 0.90 -5.01 5.25
C ILE A 43 -0.10 -5.81 4.40
N GLU A 44 -1.12 -6.40 5.00
CA GLU A 44 -2.09 -7.23 4.29
C GLU A 44 -2.93 -6.43 3.28
N VAL A 45 -3.38 -5.23 3.64
CA VAL A 45 -4.10 -4.33 2.73
C VAL A 45 -3.20 -3.91 1.56
N ILE A 46 -1.94 -3.53 1.83
CA ILE A 46 -1.00 -3.16 0.77
C ILE A 46 -0.73 -4.34 -0.17
N LEU A 47 -0.48 -5.54 0.35
CA LEU A 47 -0.25 -6.72 -0.49
C LEU A 47 -1.50 -7.15 -1.29
N ALA A 48 -2.68 -6.96 -0.73
CA ALA A 48 -3.92 -7.22 -1.46
C ALA A 48 -4.16 -6.19 -2.57
N LEU A 49 -3.95 -4.91 -2.27
CA LEU A 49 -4.11 -3.79 -3.20
C LEU A 49 -3.10 -3.84 -4.34
N PHE A 50 -1.80 -4.04 -4.02
CA PHE A 50 -0.70 -4.13 -4.98
C PHE A 50 -0.51 -5.58 -5.46
N SER A 51 -1.59 -6.18 -5.93
CA SER A 51 -1.65 -7.46 -6.63
C SER A 51 -2.37 -7.30 -7.96
N LYS A 52 -2.18 -8.25 -8.87
CA LYS A 52 -2.88 -8.25 -10.17
C LYS A 52 -4.39 -8.08 -10.01
N LYS A 53 -5.00 -8.81 -9.06
CA LYS A 53 -6.41 -8.69 -8.76
C LYS A 53 -6.75 -7.34 -8.14
N GLY A 54 -6.00 -6.91 -7.12
CA GLY A 54 -6.26 -5.67 -6.40
C GLY A 54 -6.17 -4.43 -7.28
N LEU A 55 -5.16 -4.35 -8.16
CA LEU A 55 -5.06 -3.25 -9.13
C LEU A 55 -6.17 -3.30 -10.18
N GLY A 56 -6.54 -4.49 -10.67
CA GLY A 56 -7.66 -4.63 -11.59
C GLY A 56 -8.97 -4.10 -10.99
N ASP A 57 -9.30 -4.55 -9.79
CA ASP A 57 -10.49 -4.08 -9.05
C ASP A 57 -10.42 -2.56 -8.76
N LEU A 58 -9.22 -2.03 -8.46
CA LEU A 58 -9.01 -0.59 -8.20
C LEU A 58 -9.27 0.26 -9.46
N PHE A 59 -8.72 -0.12 -10.60
CA PHE A 59 -8.94 0.59 -11.85
C PHE A 59 -10.41 0.49 -12.29
N GLU A 60 -11.07 -0.65 -12.09
CA GLU A 60 -12.50 -0.78 -12.34
C GLU A 60 -13.31 0.16 -11.44
N ALA A 61 -13.02 0.19 -10.12
CA ALA A 61 -13.69 1.08 -9.17
C ALA A 61 -13.50 2.57 -9.55
N SER A 62 -12.30 2.96 -10.02
CA SER A 62 -12.01 4.33 -10.45
C SER A 62 -12.78 4.72 -11.71
N SER A 63 -12.97 3.78 -12.64
CA SER A 63 -13.63 4.03 -13.93
C SER A 63 -15.13 4.31 -13.78
N VAL A 64 -15.76 3.89 -12.69
CA VAL A 64 -17.17 4.18 -12.36
C VAL A 64 -17.36 5.64 -11.90
N ALA A 65 -16.29 6.30 -11.48
CA ALA A 65 -16.34 7.71 -11.07
C ALA A 65 -16.57 8.62 -12.29
N SER A 66 -17.68 9.34 -12.33
CA SER A 66 -18.12 10.20 -13.43
C SER A 66 -17.25 11.46 -13.64
N GLN A 67 -16.02 11.51 -13.16
CA GLN A 67 -15.17 12.71 -13.13
C GLN A 67 -13.78 12.53 -13.76
N ILE A 68 -13.60 11.55 -14.65
CA ILE A 68 -12.29 11.29 -15.31
C ILE A 68 -11.76 12.55 -16.03
N GLU A 69 -12.63 13.38 -16.55
CA GLU A 69 -12.25 14.63 -17.23
C GLU A 69 -11.57 15.67 -16.30
N THR A 70 -11.81 15.58 -14.99
CA THR A 70 -11.23 16.50 -14.00
C THR A 70 -9.89 16.00 -13.45
N TRP A 71 -9.48 14.77 -13.76
CA TRP A 71 -8.24 14.19 -13.28
C TRP A 71 -7.02 14.85 -13.90
N SER A 72 -5.92 14.82 -13.18
CA SER A 72 -4.63 15.29 -13.67
C SER A 72 -4.19 14.50 -14.92
N GLU A 73 -3.26 15.06 -15.67
CA GLU A 73 -2.64 14.35 -16.80
C GLU A 73 -1.96 13.06 -16.34
N ASN A 74 -1.32 13.09 -15.14
CA ASN A 74 -0.68 11.93 -14.54
C ASN A 74 -1.69 10.82 -14.25
N ALA A 75 -2.81 11.10 -13.59
CA ALA A 75 -3.83 10.11 -13.29
C ALA A 75 -4.42 9.48 -14.57
N ARG A 76 -4.68 10.30 -15.60
CA ARG A 76 -5.14 9.81 -16.91
C ARG A 76 -4.10 8.94 -17.61
N ARG A 77 -2.80 9.30 -17.52
CA ARG A 77 -1.70 8.48 -18.04
C ARG A 77 -1.63 7.13 -17.35
N ILE A 78 -1.70 7.10 -16.01
CA ILE A 78 -1.69 5.84 -15.25
C ILE A 78 -2.89 4.97 -15.62
N LEU A 79 -4.08 5.55 -15.74
CA LEU A 79 -5.26 4.82 -16.20
C LEU A 79 -5.08 4.26 -17.63
N ALA A 80 -4.48 5.02 -18.54
CA ALA A 80 -4.20 4.55 -19.89
C ALA A 80 -3.22 3.37 -19.94
N LEU A 81 -2.31 3.28 -18.94
CA LEU A 81 -1.31 2.21 -18.79
C LEU A 81 -1.78 1.10 -17.81
N GLN A 82 -3.07 1.04 -17.46
CA GLN A 82 -3.58 0.12 -16.44
C GLN A 82 -3.24 -1.35 -16.71
N ASP A 83 -3.29 -1.79 -17.96
CA ASP A 83 -3.01 -3.17 -18.34
C ASP A 83 -1.54 -3.56 -18.08
N GLU A 84 -0.62 -2.62 -18.34
CA GLU A 84 0.81 -2.79 -18.06
C GLU A 84 1.08 -2.82 -16.54
N TYR A 85 0.44 -1.93 -15.77
CA TYR A 85 0.50 -1.97 -14.31
C TYR A 85 -0.02 -3.29 -13.75
N VAL A 86 -1.19 -3.73 -14.18
CA VAL A 86 -1.79 -5.01 -13.77
C VAL A 86 -0.92 -6.21 -14.17
N LYS A 87 -0.26 -6.15 -15.32
CA LYS A 87 0.62 -7.22 -15.83
C LYS A 87 1.91 -7.35 -15.01
N THR A 88 2.48 -6.23 -14.54
CA THR A 88 3.83 -6.20 -13.92
C THR A 88 3.81 -6.26 -12.40
N ILE A 89 2.72 -5.86 -11.73
CA ILE A 89 2.69 -5.64 -10.27
C ILE A 89 3.12 -6.85 -9.45
N ASP A 90 2.62 -8.05 -9.73
CA ASP A 90 2.95 -9.25 -8.94
C ASP A 90 4.45 -9.55 -8.99
N SER A 91 5.08 -9.35 -10.16
CA SER A 91 6.52 -9.55 -10.36
C SER A 91 7.33 -8.51 -9.60
N VAL A 92 6.91 -7.24 -9.61
CA VAL A 92 7.55 -6.14 -8.88
C VAL A 92 7.46 -6.38 -7.37
N ILE A 93 6.28 -6.75 -6.86
CA ILE A 93 6.11 -7.07 -5.44
C ILE A 93 6.98 -8.28 -5.04
N ALA A 94 7.01 -9.35 -5.85
CA ALA A 94 7.87 -10.51 -5.59
C ALA A 94 9.36 -10.12 -5.57
N PHE A 95 9.80 -9.21 -6.45
CA PHE A 95 11.17 -8.68 -6.46
C PHE A 95 11.47 -7.91 -5.15
N LEU A 96 10.60 -6.97 -4.75
CA LEU A 96 10.78 -6.19 -3.53
C LEU A 96 10.77 -7.05 -2.27
N GLN A 97 10.04 -8.17 -2.28
CA GLN A 97 10.06 -9.19 -1.22
C GLN A 97 11.31 -10.10 -1.26
N GLY A 98 12.23 -9.89 -2.20
CA GLY A 98 13.43 -10.73 -2.37
C GLY A 98 13.18 -12.12 -2.95
N LYS A 99 11.96 -12.41 -3.44
CA LYS A 99 11.59 -13.72 -4.00
C LYS A 99 12.08 -13.92 -5.44
N ASN A 100 12.35 -12.82 -6.17
CA ASN A 100 12.84 -12.87 -7.56
C ASN A 100 13.93 -11.82 -7.79
N PRO A 101 15.16 -12.01 -7.27
CA PRO A 101 16.24 -11.03 -7.38
C PRO A 101 16.74 -10.82 -8.81
N THR A 102 16.56 -11.80 -9.70
CA THR A 102 16.99 -11.72 -11.10
C THR A 102 16.16 -10.74 -11.93
N LEU A 103 14.95 -10.39 -11.46
CA LEU A 103 14.09 -9.40 -12.12
C LEU A 103 14.73 -8.00 -12.17
N ALA A 104 15.72 -7.71 -11.33
CA ALA A 104 16.42 -6.44 -11.33
C ALA A 104 16.92 -6.02 -12.70
N LEU A 105 17.45 -6.96 -13.49
CA LEU A 105 17.93 -6.69 -14.85
C LEU A 105 16.79 -6.25 -15.78
N GLN A 106 15.60 -6.83 -15.65
CA GLN A 106 14.45 -6.45 -16.45
C GLN A 106 13.86 -5.11 -16.01
N ILE A 107 13.76 -4.88 -14.69
CA ILE A 107 13.28 -3.59 -14.13
C ILE A 107 14.15 -2.43 -14.60
N CYS A 108 15.47 -2.64 -14.78
CA CYS A 108 16.39 -1.63 -15.29
C CYS A 108 16.33 -1.42 -16.80
N GLN A 109 15.49 -2.16 -17.53
CA GLN A 109 15.25 -1.95 -18.96
C GLN A 109 14.10 -0.95 -19.15
N GLU A 110 14.25 -0.04 -20.12
CA GLU A 110 13.32 1.08 -20.34
C GLU A 110 11.87 0.67 -20.63
N ASP A 111 11.63 -0.51 -21.20
CA ASP A 111 10.30 -0.96 -21.63
C ASP A 111 9.61 -1.95 -20.65
N PHE A 112 10.17 -2.20 -19.47
CA PHE A 112 9.61 -3.21 -18.56
C PHE A 112 8.54 -2.65 -17.62
N LEU A 113 8.79 -1.49 -17.00
CA LEU A 113 7.83 -0.85 -16.12
C LEU A 113 7.04 0.22 -16.88
N PRO A 114 5.71 0.32 -16.70
CA PRO A 114 5.00 1.52 -17.11
C PRO A 114 5.50 2.72 -16.31
N GLU A 115 5.73 3.84 -16.98
CA GLU A 115 6.32 5.05 -16.40
C GLU A 115 5.34 6.21 -16.46
N ALA A 116 5.11 6.86 -15.31
CA ALA A 116 4.32 8.07 -15.20
C ALA A 116 5.17 9.21 -14.60
N SER A 117 4.57 10.16 -13.88
CA SER A 117 5.26 11.40 -13.52
C SER A 117 6.46 11.22 -12.59
N ARG A 118 6.46 10.16 -11.77
CA ARG A 118 7.58 9.88 -10.85
C ARG A 118 8.88 9.56 -11.58
N PHE A 119 8.78 9.06 -12.81
CA PHE A 119 9.92 8.74 -13.66
C PHE A 119 10.50 9.96 -14.41
N ALA A 120 9.80 11.10 -14.46
CA ALA A 120 10.24 12.28 -15.21
C ALA A 120 11.54 12.95 -14.67
N GLN A 121 11.99 12.58 -13.46
CA GLN A 121 13.16 13.17 -12.81
C GLN A 121 14.42 12.27 -12.83
N LEU A 122 14.45 11.27 -13.72
CA LEU A 122 15.46 10.22 -13.71
C LEU A 122 16.76 10.54 -14.49
N GLU A 123 16.99 11.77 -14.94
CA GLU A 123 18.10 12.13 -15.86
C GLU A 123 19.52 11.82 -15.33
N GLU A 124 19.70 11.48 -14.04
CA GLU A 124 21.02 11.25 -13.44
C GLU A 124 21.16 9.91 -12.68
N LEU A 125 20.29 8.93 -12.90
CA LEU A 125 20.31 7.68 -12.14
C LEU A 125 21.60 6.87 -12.31
N ASP A 126 22.16 6.83 -13.51
CA ASP A 126 23.39 6.06 -13.76
C ASP A 126 24.60 6.68 -13.06
N TRP A 127 24.59 7.99 -12.84
CA TRP A 127 25.57 8.66 -12.02
C TRP A 127 25.43 8.29 -10.52
N ALA A 128 24.18 8.25 -10.01
CA ALA A 128 23.90 7.99 -8.59
C ALA A 128 24.16 6.52 -8.21
N PHE A 129 23.83 5.57 -9.08
CA PHE A 129 23.88 4.14 -8.76
C PHE A 129 25.07 3.41 -9.39
N GLY A 130 25.72 3.97 -10.42
CA GLY A 130 26.92 3.41 -11.07
C GLY A 130 26.76 1.96 -11.52
N THR A 131 27.87 1.31 -11.85
CA THR A 131 27.88 -0.09 -12.31
C THR A 131 27.64 -1.13 -11.19
N MET A 132 27.77 -0.73 -9.92
CA MET A 132 27.57 -1.62 -8.77
C MET A 132 26.13 -1.65 -8.26
N GLY A 133 25.26 -0.84 -8.79
CA GLY A 133 23.94 -0.56 -8.22
C GLY A 133 22.74 -1.18 -8.91
N THR A 134 22.88 -2.21 -9.78
CA THR A 134 21.71 -2.76 -10.52
C THR A 134 20.56 -3.14 -9.60
N GLN A 135 20.84 -3.78 -8.46
CA GLN A 135 19.80 -4.14 -7.49
C GLN A 135 19.18 -2.91 -6.82
N ASP A 136 19.99 -1.92 -6.49
CA ASP A 136 19.52 -0.71 -5.82
C ASP A 136 18.81 0.21 -6.81
N LYS A 137 19.32 0.32 -8.06
CA LYS A 137 18.61 0.98 -9.17
C LYS A 137 17.24 0.36 -9.39
N ALA A 138 17.16 -0.98 -9.48
CA ALA A 138 15.90 -1.68 -9.66
C ALA A 138 14.91 -1.47 -8.50
N LYS A 139 15.38 -1.45 -7.25
CA LYS A 139 14.54 -1.12 -6.09
C LYS A 139 14.03 0.31 -6.14
N HIS A 140 14.88 1.25 -6.55
CA HIS A 140 14.48 2.64 -6.71
C HIS A 140 13.40 2.80 -7.79
N LEU A 141 13.61 2.22 -8.98
CA LEU A 141 12.60 2.22 -10.05
C LEU A 141 11.29 1.55 -9.62
N ALA A 142 11.37 0.41 -8.91
CA ALA A 142 10.20 -0.25 -8.35
C ALA A 142 9.49 0.62 -7.31
N THR A 143 10.21 1.45 -6.55
CA THR A 143 9.61 2.42 -5.62
C THR A 143 8.87 3.52 -6.38
N LEU A 144 9.48 4.11 -7.41
CA LEU A 144 8.81 5.13 -8.25
C LEU A 144 7.54 4.58 -8.91
N TYR A 145 7.61 3.34 -9.41
CA TYR A 145 6.46 2.63 -9.97
C TYR A 145 5.31 2.48 -8.95
N LEU A 146 5.60 2.11 -7.69
CA LEU A 146 4.59 2.04 -6.64
C LEU A 146 4.08 3.42 -6.23
N GLU A 147 4.94 4.45 -6.26
CA GLU A 147 4.55 5.83 -5.95
C GLU A 147 3.65 6.43 -7.03
N ASP A 148 3.85 6.13 -8.32
CA ASP A 148 2.91 6.51 -9.38
C ASP A 148 1.51 5.93 -9.11
N ILE A 149 1.41 4.63 -8.77
CA ILE A 149 0.13 4.01 -8.40
C ILE A 149 -0.44 4.68 -7.14
N SER A 150 0.40 5.00 -6.15
CA SER A 150 -0.02 5.70 -4.93
C SER A 150 -0.61 7.08 -5.24
N ASP A 151 0.01 7.84 -6.15
CA ASP A 151 -0.50 9.16 -6.57
C ASP A 151 -1.89 9.02 -7.24
N PHE A 152 -2.07 8.00 -8.07
CA PHE A 152 -3.37 7.69 -8.67
C PHE A 152 -4.42 7.36 -7.60
N ILE A 153 -4.06 6.53 -6.61
CA ILE A 153 -4.97 6.17 -5.51
C ILE A 153 -5.38 7.42 -4.73
N VAL A 154 -4.42 8.28 -4.38
CA VAL A 154 -4.68 9.50 -3.60
C VAL A 154 -5.61 10.44 -4.34
N GLU A 155 -5.45 10.59 -5.65
CA GLU A 155 -6.26 11.50 -6.45
C GLU A 155 -7.66 10.94 -6.75
N CYS A 156 -7.74 9.64 -7.08
CA CYS A 156 -8.94 9.08 -7.69
C CYS A 156 -9.79 8.21 -6.76
N ILE A 157 -9.22 7.70 -5.66
CA ILE A 157 -9.86 6.69 -4.81
C ILE A 157 -9.98 7.13 -3.36
N ASP A 158 -8.83 7.45 -2.72
CA ASP A 158 -8.76 7.76 -1.29
C ASP A 158 -7.67 8.80 -1.00
N PRO A 159 -8.05 10.06 -0.74
CA PRO A 159 -7.10 11.13 -0.45
C PRO A 159 -6.29 10.88 0.83
N ASN A 160 -6.69 9.89 1.61
CA ASN A 160 -6.03 9.52 2.86
C ASN A 160 -5.01 8.40 2.70
N PHE A 161 -4.90 7.80 1.49
CA PHE A 161 -3.95 6.75 1.22
C PHE A 161 -2.49 7.20 1.35
N GLY A 162 -1.60 6.28 1.73
CA GLY A 162 -0.15 6.47 1.72
C GLY A 162 0.58 5.31 2.36
N PHE A 163 1.85 5.10 1.97
CA PHE A 163 2.66 4.01 2.50
C PHE A 163 3.13 4.23 3.95
N SER A 164 3.13 5.47 4.43
CA SER A 164 3.66 5.82 5.75
C SER A 164 3.12 7.18 6.25
N ARG A 165 1.78 7.30 6.33
CA ARG A 165 1.16 8.59 6.69
C ARG A 165 0.72 8.72 8.14
N TYR A 166 0.90 7.68 8.96
CA TYR A 166 0.42 7.67 10.34
C TYR A 166 0.97 8.85 11.18
N ALA A 167 2.28 9.09 11.13
CA ALA A 167 2.90 10.17 11.91
C ALA A 167 2.50 11.56 11.40
N GLU A 168 2.39 11.73 10.09
CA GLU A 168 1.94 13.00 9.47
C GLU A 168 0.50 13.34 9.88
N ARG A 169 -0.37 12.34 9.90
CA ARG A 169 -1.77 12.54 10.27
C ARG A 169 -1.97 12.78 11.75
N LEU A 170 -1.21 12.11 12.61
CA LEU A 170 -1.21 12.41 14.04
C LEU A 170 -0.78 13.86 14.29
N GLY A 171 0.23 14.35 13.57
CA GLY A 171 0.67 15.74 13.68
C GLY A 171 -0.43 16.75 13.29
N ARG A 172 -1.23 16.45 12.27
CA ARG A 172 -2.35 17.29 11.84
C ARG A 172 -3.53 17.20 12.78
N SER A 173 -3.96 16.00 13.18
CA SER A 173 -5.12 15.80 14.05
C SER A 173 -4.90 16.32 15.47
N ALA A 174 -3.65 16.53 15.90
CA ALA A 174 -3.35 17.16 17.18
C ALA A 174 -3.81 18.64 17.25
N ASN A 175 -3.98 19.31 16.11
CA ASN A 175 -4.35 20.72 16.03
C ASN A 175 -5.86 20.95 15.86
N SER A 176 -6.57 20.04 15.20
CA SER A 176 -8.02 20.12 15.00
C SER A 176 -8.63 18.73 14.82
N PHE A 177 -9.78 18.50 15.48
CA PHE A 177 -10.58 17.30 15.32
C PHE A 177 -11.47 17.36 14.06
N ASP A 178 -11.65 18.54 13.47
CA ASP A 178 -12.63 18.77 12.40
C ASP A 178 -12.34 17.95 11.15
N GLU A 179 -11.06 17.83 10.75
CA GLU A 179 -10.66 17.01 9.59
C GLU A 179 -10.99 15.53 9.83
N LEU A 180 -10.66 15.01 11.02
CA LEU A 180 -10.95 13.62 11.39
C LEU A 180 -12.46 13.37 11.44
N TYR A 181 -13.22 14.30 12.05
CA TYR A 181 -14.68 14.21 12.13
C TYR A 181 -15.31 14.19 10.73
N THR A 182 -14.84 15.06 9.84
CA THR A 182 -15.30 15.11 8.45
C THR A 182 -15.02 13.80 7.72
N ALA A 183 -13.80 13.26 7.86
CA ALA A 183 -13.44 11.98 7.26
C ALA A 183 -14.31 10.81 7.76
N LEU A 184 -14.66 10.80 9.07
CA LEU A 184 -15.55 9.78 9.65
C LEU A 184 -17.00 9.85 9.15
N GLN A 185 -17.43 11.00 8.60
CA GLN A 185 -18.78 11.15 8.03
C GLN A 185 -18.84 10.82 6.53
N GLN A 186 -17.69 10.60 5.88
CA GLN A 186 -17.64 10.24 4.46
C GLN A 186 -18.07 8.79 4.23
N GLN A 187 -18.50 8.49 3.02
CA GLN A 187 -18.75 7.11 2.61
C GLN A 187 -17.43 6.34 2.57
N PRO A 188 -17.44 5.05 2.97
CA PRO A 188 -16.25 4.22 2.89
C PRO A 188 -15.67 4.20 1.47
N THR A 189 -14.36 4.35 1.37
CA THR A 189 -13.62 4.25 0.11
C THR A 189 -13.48 2.77 -0.32
N TYR A 190 -12.94 2.55 -1.52
CA TYR A 190 -12.55 1.20 -1.94
C TYR A 190 -11.52 0.57 -0.97
N ILE A 191 -10.59 1.39 -0.46
CA ILE A 191 -9.56 0.94 0.50
C ILE A 191 -10.20 0.52 1.83
N ASP A 192 -11.15 1.29 2.34
CA ASP A 192 -11.91 0.93 3.54
C ASP A 192 -12.65 -0.39 3.36
N THR A 193 -13.30 -0.56 2.21
CA THR A 193 -14.03 -1.80 1.88
C THR A 193 -13.09 -3.01 1.83
N LEU A 194 -11.90 -2.84 1.23
CA LEU A 194 -10.88 -3.89 1.19
C LEU A 194 -10.41 -4.26 2.60
N LEU A 195 -10.07 -3.25 3.43
CA LEU A 195 -9.68 -3.46 4.83
C LEU A 195 -10.76 -4.22 5.60
N LEU A 196 -12.01 -3.77 5.50
CA LEU A 196 -13.13 -4.41 6.21
C LEU A 196 -13.35 -5.85 5.76
N SER A 197 -13.18 -6.15 4.48
CA SER A 197 -13.28 -7.51 3.95
C SER A 197 -12.20 -8.44 4.54
N ILE A 198 -10.95 -7.98 4.60
CA ILE A 198 -9.83 -8.73 5.19
C ILE A 198 -10.07 -8.94 6.69
N LEU A 199 -10.46 -7.88 7.39
CA LEU A 199 -10.74 -7.93 8.83
C LEU A 199 -11.87 -8.92 9.16
N LYS A 200 -12.95 -8.90 8.37
CA LYS A 200 -14.09 -9.81 8.54
C LYS A 200 -13.67 -11.28 8.43
N VAL A 201 -12.93 -11.63 7.38
CA VAL A 201 -12.43 -13.01 7.19
C VAL A 201 -11.56 -13.44 8.39
N LYS A 202 -10.72 -12.53 8.92
CA LYS A 202 -9.90 -12.85 10.09
C LYS A 202 -10.72 -13.03 11.35
N ILE A 203 -11.70 -12.18 11.61
CA ILE A 203 -12.59 -12.32 12.76
C ILE A 203 -13.35 -13.66 12.69
N GLU A 204 -13.87 -14.00 11.52
CA GLU A 204 -14.58 -15.29 11.30
C GLU A 204 -13.65 -16.50 11.49
N THR A 205 -12.38 -16.38 11.12
CA THR A 205 -11.39 -17.47 11.26
C THR A 205 -10.87 -17.59 12.69
N ILE A 206 -10.53 -16.46 13.32
CA ILE A 206 -9.92 -16.41 14.66
C ILE A 206 -10.97 -16.60 15.74
N GLN A 207 -12.17 -16.09 15.53
CA GLN A 207 -13.28 -16.08 16.50
C GLN A 207 -12.84 -15.54 17.87
N PRO A 208 -12.38 -14.27 17.92
CA PRO A 208 -12.08 -13.61 19.20
C PRO A 208 -13.34 -13.42 20.02
N ASN A 209 -13.21 -13.32 21.34
CA ASN A 209 -14.32 -13.14 22.28
C ASN A 209 -14.00 -12.11 23.36
#